data_bec5809089ffff23dae41ea5a782ca81
#
_entry.id   bec5809089ffff23dae41ea5a782ca81
#
_cell.length_a   1.000
_cell.length_b   1.000
_cell.length_c   1.000
_cell.angle_alpha   90.00
_cell.angle_beta   90.00
_cell.angle_gamma   90.00
#
_symmetry.space_group_name_H-M   'P 1'
#
loop_
_entity.id
_entity.type
_entity.pdbx_description
1 polymer ?
#
loop_
_entity_poly.entity_id
_entity_poly.type
_entity_poly.pdbx_seq_one_letter_code
_entity_poly.pdbx_strand_id
1 'polypeptide(L)'
;MKVVNLTGRIKIGPSEVLHQEVLEPQFIYELEYYLLYYVAIEKVLLTEYKRLELITNENKEMIMKILDKVTKESINPDPTANMSDIAFAIERFVEQNLEGEVPAWHIDRSRNDFQSCAQIMFGREQLLQVIKEMRDLSNSVYKLAKKTVYLPMPGYTHYQAAQIITLGFYLAAVNEQILLVMEKLLGVYDEMNKCPLGAGAMAGGEFEWERNRMAMLLGFSEPRNHALIAVASRDWTLQISSELSNFGVFLSRFVTDLIQWGSSEYKFIDLPDQLSGISSAMPQKKNFPIFERIRGKTAHLHAFYSDFVLGQRNTAYSNLVETSKEAGTHVITMFETFKSTIRLLKTTVDNLSFNEKRMLDVCTEEFFGGFSLANKLTLSSGIPYRRAQVIAGQYILKMMETGFRPEHIDIGILKGIGLEHGLQIKLTSEQLKSAFDVTHNIENKKTIGSTNPNDIKILMDEQEKRYKDIEKQWDKREEYIKKSVSQI
;
A
#
# COMPACT_ATOMS: atom_id res chain seq x y z
N MET A 1 0.75 -29.38 44.47
CA MET A 1 1.61 -29.07 43.30
C MET A 1 2.74 -28.14 43.78
N LYS A 2 4.00 -28.48 43.62
CA LYS A 2 5.09 -27.55 43.89
C LYS A 2 5.02 -26.43 42.83
N VAL A 3 4.77 -25.18 43.25
CA VAL A 3 4.90 -24.01 42.41
C VAL A 3 6.38 -23.95 42.00
N VAL A 4 6.68 -24.24 40.74
CA VAL A 4 8.04 -24.08 40.20
C VAL A 4 8.18 -22.60 39.94
N ASN A 5 9.00 -21.91 40.74
CA ASN A 5 9.34 -20.51 40.49
C ASN A 5 10.09 -20.40 39.16
N LEU A 6 9.50 -19.76 38.15
CA LEU A 6 10.13 -19.51 36.87
C LEU A 6 11.34 -18.54 36.98
N THR A 7 11.41 -17.74 38.07
CA THR A 7 12.50 -16.79 38.29
C THR A 7 12.93 -16.79 39.74
N GLY A 8 14.24 -16.62 40.00
CA GLY A 8 14.80 -16.61 41.36
C GLY A 8 14.48 -15.35 42.18
N ARG A 9 14.18 -14.20 41.52
CA ARG A 9 13.95 -12.92 42.18
C ARG A 9 12.46 -12.66 42.47
N ILE A 10 11.58 -13.03 41.56
CA ILE A 10 10.13 -12.81 41.67
C ILE A 10 9.51 -14.08 42.26
N LYS A 11 8.88 -13.96 43.43
CA LYS A 11 8.37 -15.08 44.21
C LYS A 11 6.84 -15.28 44.07
N ILE A 12 6.14 -14.30 43.50
CA ILE A 12 4.69 -14.31 43.35
C ILE A 12 4.37 -13.98 41.92
N GLY A 13 3.44 -14.70 41.31
CA GLY A 13 2.98 -14.45 39.95
C GLY A 13 2.30 -13.08 39.77
N PRO A 14 1.97 -12.69 38.52
CA PRO A 14 1.27 -11.46 38.22
C PRO A 14 0.00 -11.30 39.02
N SER A 15 -0.37 -10.06 39.37
CA SER A 15 -1.68 -9.77 39.96
C SER A 15 -2.80 -10.08 38.96
N GLU A 16 -4.01 -10.33 39.50
CA GLU A 16 -5.18 -10.60 38.64
C GLU A 16 -5.46 -9.49 37.64
N VAL A 17 -5.37 -8.22 38.06
CA VAL A 17 -5.57 -7.06 37.19
C VAL A 17 -4.52 -7.02 36.07
N LEU A 18 -3.23 -7.24 36.38
CA LEU A 18 -2.17 -7.26 35.38
C LEU A 18 -2.37 -8.43 34.39
N HIS A 19 -2.83 -9.56 34.87
CA HIS A 19 -3.13 -10.70 34.02
C HIS A 19 -4.28 -10.37 33.05
N GLN A 20 -5.43 -9.95 33.58
CA GLN A 20 -6.65 -9.72 32.79
C GLN A 20 -6.52 -8.56 31.80
N GLU A 21 -5.89 -7.45 32.20
CA GLU A 21 -5.83 -6.24 31.38
C GLU A 21 -4.66 -6.21 30.39
N VAL A 22 -3.61 -6.99 30.64
CA VAL A 22 -2.36 -6.89 29.85
C VAL A 22 -1.90 -8.25 29.32
N LEU A 23 -1.61 -9.21 30.24
CA LEU A 23 -0.86 -10.40 29.85
C LEU A 23 -1.71 -11.41 29.06
N GLU A 24 -2.95 -11.64 29.45
CA GLU A 24 -3.85 -12.56 28.76
C GLU A 24 -4.27 -12.03 27.38
N PRO A 25 -4.71 -10.77 27.20
CA PRO A 25 -4.98 -10.22 25.87
C PRO A 25 -3.77 -10.28 24.95
N GLN A 26 -2.58 -10.00 25.46
CA GLN A 26 -1.35 -10.10 24.70
C GLN A 26 -1.00 -11.53 24.32
N PHE A 27 -1.15 -12.49 25.24
CA PHE A 27 -0.95 -13.90 24.96
C PHE A 27 -1.88 -14.39 23.86
N ILE A 28 -3.18 -14.05 23.94
CA ILE A 28 -4.17 -14.40 22.92
C ILE A 28 -3.80 -13.79 21.56
N TYR A 29 -3.35 -12.53 21.54
CA TYR A 29 -2.87 -11.89 20.32
C TYR A 29 -1.68 -12.63 19.71
N GLU A 30 -0.67 -12.97 20.51
CA GLU A 30 0.51 -13.68 20.02
C GLU A 30 0.20 -15.12 19.62
N LEU A 31 -0.70 -15.78 20.34
CA LEU A 31 -1.21 -17.10 19.99
C LEU A 31 -1.88 -17.12 18.62
N GLU A 32 -2.71 -16.09 18.35
CA GLU A 32 -3.43 -15.99 17.09
C GLU A 32 -2.51 -15.70 15.89
N TYR A 33 -1.53 -14.81 16.07
CA TYR A 33 -0.79 -14.25 14.95
C TYR A 33 0.67 -14.67 14.86
N TYR A 34 1.29 -15.10 15.98
CA TYR A 34 2.74 -15.36 16.01
C TYR A 34 3.13 -16.80 16.34
N LEU A 35 2.20 -17.66 16.77
CA LEU A 35 2.50 -19.02 17.21
C LEU A 35 3.34 -19.81 16.20
N LEU A 36 2.97 -19.79 14.92
CA LEU A 36 3.69 -20.53 13.88
C LEU A 36 5.14 -20.08 13.72
N TYR A 37 5.39 -18.79 13.88
CA TYR A 37 6.74 -18.24 13.81
C TYR A 37 7.55 -18.62 15.05
N TYR A 38 6.95 -18.59 16.22
CA TYR A 38 7.61 -19.04 17.45
C TYR A 38 8.01 -20.51 17.36
N VAL A 39 7.13 -21.39 16.90
CA VAL A 39 7.44 -22.80 16.68
C VAL A 39 8.56 -22.98 15.64
N ALA A 40 8.54 -22.25 14.56
CA ALA A 40 9.62 -22.31 13.55
C ALA A 40 10.97 -21.87 14.14
N ILE A 41 10.99 -20.81 14.95
CA ILE A 41 12.21 -20.33 15.61
C ILE A 41 12.73 -21.41 16.59
N GLU A 42 11.86 -22.04 17.39
CA GLU A 42 12.24 -23.14 18.29
C GLU A 42 12.92 -24.28 17.53
N LYS A 43 12.37 -24.70 16.41
CA LYS A 43 12.96 -25.77 15.58
C LYS A 43 14.33 -25.40 15.02
N VAL A 44 14.51 -24.14 14.60
CA VAL A 44 15.83 -23.66 14.14
C VAL A 44 16.86 -23.66 15.28
N LEU A 45 16.46 -23.22 16.48
CA LEU A 45 17.33 -23.24 17.65
C LEU A 45 17.72 -24.68 18.05
N LEU A 46 16.80 -25.65 17.98
CA LEU A 46 17.11 -27.07 18.19
C LEU A 46 18.20 -27.58 17.22
N THR A 47 18.13 -27.13 15.97
CA THR A 47 19.14 -27.47 14.97
C THR A 47 20.51 -26.92 15.34
N GLU A 48 20.56 -25.72 15.91
CA GLU A 48 21.80 -25.12 16.41
C GLU A 48 22.29 -25.76 17.72
N TYR A 49 21.43 -26.07 18.69
CA TYR A 49 21.81 -26.84 19.88
C TYR A 49 22.46 -28.17 19.53
N LYS A 50 21.92 -28.87 18.49
CA LYS A 50 22.53 -30.11 18.01
C LYS A 50 23.90 -29.86 17.35
N ARG A 51 24.04 -28.79 16.55
CA ARG A 51 25.32 -28.41 15.92
C ARG A 51 26.39 -28.08 16.96
N LEU A 52 26.02 -27.42 18.04
CA LEU A 52 26.89 -27.07 19.17
C LEU A 52 27.15 -28.25 20.12
N GLU A 53 26.62 -29.44 19.81
CA GLU A 53 26.73 -30.66 20.65
C GLU A 53 26.15 -30.49 22.06
N LEU A 54 25.26 -29.52 22.27
CA LEU A 54 24.58 -29.27 23.55
C LEU A 54 23.47 -30.28 23.84
N ILE A 55 22.89 -30.86 22.79
CA ILE A 55 21.88 -31.92 22.88
C ILE A 55 22.19 -33.05 21.90
N THR A 56 21.67 -34.26 22.18
CA THR A 56 21.80 -35.40 21.28
C THR A 56 20.86 -35.30 20.09
N ASN A 57 21.06 -36.15 19.07
CA ASN A 57 20.11 -36.20 17.93
C ASN A 57 18.75 -36.74 18.36
N GLU A 58 18.71 -37.70 19.27
CA GLU A 58 17.49 -38.25 19.85
C GLU A 58 16.67 -37.16 20.56
N ASN A 59 17.32 -36.33 21.39
CA ASN A 59 16.66 -35.20 22.06
C ASN A 59 16.15 -34.18 21.08
N LYS A 60 16.91 -33.85 20.04
CA LYS A 60 16.42 -32.96 18.98
C LYS A 60 15.16 -33.52 18.31
N GLU A 61 15.18 -34.77 17.83
CA GLU A 61 14.04 -35.39 17.15
C GLU A 61 12.81 -35.53 18.07
N MET A 62 13.02 -35.80 19.34
CA MET A 62 11.95 -35.88 20.32
C MET A 62 11.28 -34.52 20.53
N ILE A 63 12.07 -33.46 20.75
CA ILE A 63 11.53 -32.10 20.94
C ILE A 63 10.87 -31.58 19.66
N MET A 64 11.44 -31.85 18.48
CA MET A 64 10.83 -31.50 17.18
C MET A 64 9.39 -32.08 17.06
N LYS A 65 9.22 -33.38 17.37
CA LYS A 65 7.91 -34.03 17.37
C LYS A 65 6.92 -33.47 18.38
N ILE A 66 7.42 -32.98 19.51
CA ILE A 66 6.58 -32.30 20.52
C ILE A 66 6.16 -30.92 20.02
N LEU A 67 7.08 -30.17 19.42
CA LEU A 67 6.78 -28.85 18.83
C LEU A 67 5.75 -28.94 17.69
N ASP A 68 5.75 -30.02 16.91
CA ASP A 68 4.73 -30.28 15.87
C ASP A 68 3.30 -30.42 16.44
N LYS A 69 3.18 -30.70 17.74
CA LYS A 69 1.89 -30.81 18.45
C LYS A 69 1.44 -29.52 19.11
N VAL A 70 2.24 -28.47 19.05
CA VAL A 70 1.89 -27.17 19.62
C VAL A 70 0.85 -26.51 18.71
N THR A 71 -0.36 -26.34 19.21
CA THR A 71 -1.49 -25.69 18.53
C THR A 71 -2.08 -24.60 19.43
N LYS A 72 -2.99 -23.82 18.89
CA LYS A 72 -3.71 -22.78 19.65
C LYS A 72 -4.50 -23.36 20.83
N GLU A 73 -4.92 -24.60 20.73
CA GLU A 73 -5.71 -25.31 21.75
C GLU A 73 -4.81 -25.99 22.80
N SER A 74 -3.52 -26.20 22.50
CA SER A 74 -2.61 -26.95 23.36
C SER A 74 -1.92 -26.12 24.43
N ILE A 75 -1.89 -24.78 24.30
CA ILE A 75 -1.30 -23.85 25.25
C ILE A 75 -2.27 -22.74 25.62
N ASN A 76 -2.24 -22.36 26.89
CA ASN A 76 -3.17 -21.35 27.43
C ASN A 76 -2.40 -20.38 28.34
N PRO A 77 -2.88 -19.12 28.50
CA PRO A 77 -2.32 -18.19 29.47
C PRO A 77 -2.56 -18.69 30.89
N ASP A 78 -1.51 -18.83 31.67
CA ASP A 78 -1.57 -19.19 33.08
C ASP A 78 -0.57 -18.33 33.87
N PRO A 79 -1.05 -17.39 34.71
CA PRO A 79 -0.17 -16.48 35.45
C PRO A 79 0.79 -17.18 36.40
N THR A 80 0.47 -18.42 36.83
CA THR A 80 1.28 -19.19 37.76
C THR A 80 2.25 -20.13 37.04
N ALA A 81 1.76 -20.84 36.02
CA ALA A 81 2.53 -21.89 35.35
C ALA A 81 3.48 -21.31 34.27
N ASN A 82 3.09 -20.25 33.57
CA ASN A 82 3.86 -19.69 32.47
C ASN A 82 3.89 -18.15 32.44
N MET A 83 3.48 -17.48 33.50
CA MET A 83 3.41 -16.03 33.63
C MET A 83 2.60 -15.37 32.50
N SER A 84 1.68 -16.10 31.87
CA SER A 84 0.93 -15.70 30.69
C SER A 84 1.84 -15.16 29.55
N ASP A 85 3.00 -15.79 29.36
CA ASP A 85 3.96 -15.50 28.29
C ASP A 85 4.03 -16.69 27.34
N ILE A 86 3.89 -16.45 26.05
CA ILE A 86 3.79 -17.51 25.04
C ILE A 86 5.08 -18.34 24.92
N ALA A 87 6.26 -17.73 25.09
CA ALA A 87 7.51 -18.45 25.04
C ALA A 87 7.61 -19.45 26.21
N PHE A 88 7.23 -19.02 27.42
CA PHE A 88 7.18 -19.93 28.57
C PHE A 88 6.08 -20.99 28.44
N ALA A 89 4.96 -20.68 27.79
CA ALA A 89 3.91 -21.65 27.53
C ALA A 89 4.40 -22.76 26.58
N ILE A 90 5.10 -22.41 25.52
CA ILE A 90 5.71 -23.38 24.59
C ILE A 90 6.78 -24.21 25.31
N GLU A 91 7.65 -23.58 26.08
CA GLU A 91 8.68 -24.25 26.89
C GLU A 91 8.06 -25.28 27.82
N ARG A 92 7.02 -24.88 28.58
CA ARG A 92 6.28 -25.76 29.47
C ARG A 92 5.58 -26.92 28.77
N PHE A 93 4.98 -26.65 27.62
CA PHE A 93 4.35 -27.70 26.82
C PHE A 93 5.38 -28.74 26.41
N VAL A 94 6.57 -28.32 25.97
CA VAL A 94 7.67 -29.25 25.63
C VAL A 94 8.13 -30.03 26.86
N GLU A 95 8.45 -29.38 27.99
CA GLU A 95 8.87 -30.02 29.23
C GLU A 95 7.88 -31.07 29.74
N GLN A 96 6.60 -30.80 29.69
CA GLN A 96 5.55 -31.71 30.17
C GLN A 96 5.39 -32.96 29.28
N ASN A 97 5.85 -32.92 28.04
CA ASN A 97 5.76 -34.03 27.09
C ASN A 97 7.11 -34.73 26.85
N LEU A 98 8.18 -34.29 27.51
CA LEU A 98 9.48 -34.95 27.44
C LEU A 98 9.53 -36.21 28.29
N GLU A 99 10.12 -37.26 27.77
CA GLU A 99 10.40 -38.54 28.49
C GLU A 99 11.68 -38.47 29.36
N GLY A 100 12.10 -37.29 29.75
CA GLY A 100 13.32 -37.08 30.56
C GLY A 100 13.78 -35.65 30.53
N GLU A 101 14.84 -35.33 31.29
CA GLU A 101 15.38 -33.99 31.30
C GLU A 101 16.36 -33.77 30.13
N VAL A 102 16.29 -32.61 29.51
CA VAL A 102 17.28 -32.12 28.53
C VAL A 102 17.89 -30.84 29.09
N PRO A 103 18.95 -30.93 29.89
CA PRO A 103 19.47 -29.80 30.69
C PRO A 103 19.89 -28.58 29.88
N ALA A 104 20.30 -28.77 28.63
CA ALA A 104 20.71 -27.67 27.75
C ALA A 104 19.54 -27.05 26.96
N TRP A 105 18.32 -27.58 27.15
CA TRP A 105 17.13 -26.96 26.55
C TRP A 105 16.96 -25.54 27.08
N HIS A 106 16.85 -24.57 26.18
CA HIS A 106 16.77 -23.13 26.45
C HIS A 106 18.04 -22.42 26.97
N ILE A 107 19.24 -23.06 26.97
CA ILE A 107 20.47 -22.37 27.33
C ILE A 107 20.78 -21.20 26.39
N ASP A 108 21.36 -20.13 26.92
CA ASP A 108 21.83 -18.93 26.20
C ASP A 108 20.76 -18.21 25.33
N ARG A 109 19.49 -18.25 25.73
CA ARG A 109 18.36 -17.67 24.99
C ARG A 109 17.81 -16.42 25.66
N SER A 110 17.23 -15.59 24.83
CA SER A 110 16.44 -14.46 25.28
C SER A 110 15.08 -14.40 24.57
N ARG A 111 14.06 -13.92 25.27
CA ARG A 111 12.75 -13.61 24.66
C ARG A 111 12.80 -12.36 23.76
N ASN A 112 13.82 -11.50 23.92
CA ASN A 112 13.91 -10.24 23.18
C ASN A 112 14.16 -10.46 21.69
N ASP A 113 15.18 -11.22 21.31
CA ASP A 113 15.48 -11.54 19.91
C ASP A 113 14.50 -12.56 19.34
N PHE A 114 13.99 -13.48 20.15
CA PHE A 114 12.94 -14.43 19.81
C PHE A 114 11.67 -13.71 19.35
N GLN A 115 11.16 -12.78 20.14
CA GLN A 115 9.99 -11.98 19.84
C GLN A 115 10.19 -11.05 18.64
N SER A 116 11.32 -10.35 18.59
CA SER A 116 11.67 -9.49 17.47
C SER A 116 11.68 -10.28 16.14
N CYS A 117 12.23 -11.51 16.17
CA CYS A 117 12.26 -12.40 15.02
C CYS A 117 10.86 -12.79 14.55
N ALA A 118 9.98 -13.24 15.45
CA ALA A 118 8.60 -13.59 15.12
C ALA A 118 7.82 -12.41 14.54
N GLN A 119 7.97 -11.22 15.11
CA GLN A 119 7.33 -9.99 14.62
C GLN A 119 7.78 -9.61 13.20
N ILE A 120 9.07 -9.75 12.87
CA ILE A 120 9.56 -9.48 11.53
C ILE A 120 9.09 -10.56 10.54
N MET A 121 9.09 -11.84 10.93
CA MET A 121 8.54 -12.92 10.10
C MET A 121 7.07 -12.65 9.74
N PHE A 122 6.27 -12.29 10.72
CA PHE A 122 4.89 -11.87 10.51
C PHE A 122 4.79 -10.66 9.58
N GLY A 123 5.56 -9.59 9.86
CA GLY A 123 5.54 -8.37 9.04
C GLY A 123 5.87 -8.61 7.58
N ARG A 124 6.86 -9.49 7.28
CA ARG A 124 7.21 -9.90 5.91
C ARG A 124 6.05 -10.60 5.22
N GLU A 125 5.37 -11.51 5.89
CA GLU A 125 4.22 -12.23 5.32
C GLU A 125 3.07 -11.28 5.03
N GLN A 126 2.74 -10.38 5.96
CA GLN A 126 1.70 -9.37 5.75
C GLN A 126 2.04 -8.45 4.57
N LEU A 127 3.31 -8.06 4.43
CA LEU A 127 3.75 -7.22 3.31
C LEU A 127 3.62 -7.94 1.97
N LEU A 128 3.94 -9.24 1.90
CA LEU A 128 3.71 -10.06 0.70
C LEU A 128 2.23 -10.11 0.31
N GLN A 129 1.32 -10.24 1.30
CA GLN A 129 -0.12 -10.20 1.05
C GLN A 129 -0.58 -8.82 0.55
N VAL A 130 -0.06 -7.74 1.11
CA VAL A 130 -0.30 -6.35 0.64
C VAL A 130 0.10 -6.20 -0.82
N ILE A 131 1.29 -6.67 -1.18
CA ILE A 131 1.79 -6.58 -2.55
C ILE A 131 0.92 -7.38 -3.53
N LYS A 132 0.43 -8.55 -3.12
CA LYS A 132 -0.50 -9.33 -3.95
C LYS A 132 -1.77 -8.54 -4.28
N GLU A 133 -2.40 -7.93 -3.28
CA GLU A 133 -3.58 -7.08 -3.48
C GLU A 133 -3.26 -5.86 -4.37
N MET A 134 -2.08 -5.23 -4.19
CA MET A 134 -1.66 -4.11 -5.03
C MET A 134 -1.38 -4.52 -6.48
N ARG A 135 -0.81 -5.69 -6.72
CA ARG A 135 -0.61 -6.26 -8.08
C ARG A 135 -1.95 -6.46 -8.78
N ASP A 136 -2.93 -7.01 -8.08
CA ASP A 136 -4.27 -7.22 -8.61
C ASP A 136 -4.95 -5.89 -8.96
N LEU A 137 -4.84 -4.87 -8.10
CA LEU A 137 -5.34 -3.52 -8.39
C LEU A 137 -4.63 -2.90 -9.60
N SER A 138 -3.29 -2.95 -9.64
CA SER A 138 -2.50 -2.43 -10.77
C SER A 138 -2.95 -3.06 -12.09
N ASN A 139 -3.13 -4.37 -12.14
CA ASN A 139 -3.58 -5.08 -13.32
C ASN A 139 -5.00 -4.62 -13.76
N SER A 140 -5.92 -4.41 -12.82
CA SER A 140 -7.26 -3.92 -13.10
C SER A 140 -7.23 -2.49 -13.67
N VAL A 141 -6.47 -1.58 -13.04
CA VAL A 141 -6.30 -0.19 -13.50
C VAL A 141 -5.62 -0.16 -14.87
N TYR A 142 -4.55 -0.94 -15.07
CA TYR A 142 -3.84 -1.04 -16.36
C TYR A 142 -4.76 -1.51 -17.50
N LYS A 143 -5.53 -2.57 -17.27
CA LYS A 143 -6.50 -3.07 -18.26
C LYS A 143 -7.55 -2.04 -18.63
N LEU A 144 -8.07 -1.32 -17.63
CA LEU A 144 -9.03 -0.27 -17.84
C LEU A 144 -8.41 0.93 -18.59
N ALA A 145 -7.20 1.35 -18.21
CA ALA A 145 -6.45 2.39 -18.92
C ALA A 145 -6.25 2.03 -20.39
N LYS A 146 -5.83 0.79 -20.68
CA LYS A 146 -5.62 0.30 -22.05
C LYS A 146 -6.89 0.33 -22.90
N LYS A 147 -8.03 -0.04 -22.30
CA LYS A 147 -9.33 -0.03 -22.96
C LYS A 147 -9.82 1.39 -23.28
N THR A 148 -9.38 2.40 -22.53
CA THR A 148 -9.90 3.76 -22.58
C THR A 148 -8.89 4.81 -23.08
N VAL A 149 -7.81 4.36 -23.73
CA VAL A 149 -6.74 5.23 -24.28
C VAL A 149 -7.29 6.30 -25.25
N TYR A 150 -8.36 6.00 -25.94
CA TYR A 150 -8.98 6.92 -26.92
C TYR A 150 -10.27 7.58 -26.41
N LEU A 151 -10.69 7.32 -25.17
CA LEU A 151 -11.94 7.86 -24.65
C LEU A 151 -11.73 9.29 -24.14
N PRO A 152 -12.27 10.31 -24.84
CA PRO A 152 -12.12 11.70 -24.42
C PRO A 152 -12.85 11.97 -23.11
N MET A 153 -12.26 12.79 -22.29
CA MET A 153 -12.91 13.35 -21.10
C MET A 153 -12.38 14.75 -20.81
N PRO A 154 -13.16 15.62 -20.15
CA PRO A 154 -12.67 16.90 -19.69
C PRO A 154 -11.66 16.70 -18.56
N GLY A 155 -10.49 17.32 -18.67
CA GLY A 155 -9.52 17.46 -17.59
C GLY A 155 -9.75 18.76 -16.84
N TYR A 156 -9.59 18.71 -15.51
CA TYR A 156 -9.91 19.82 -14.62
C TYR A 156 -8.66 20.34 -13.90
N THR A 157 -8.60 21.67 -13.74
CA THR A 157 -7.73 22.36 -12.80
C THR A 157 -8.57 23.34 -11.99
N HIS A 158 -8.35 23.45 -10.70
CA HIS A 158 -9.16 24.30 -9.81
C HIS A 158 -10.68 24.00 -9.89
N TYR A 159 -11.04 22.73 -10.16
CA TYR A 159 -12.43 22.29 -10.44
C TYR A 159 -13.09 22.96 -11.65
N GLN A 160 -12.31 23.65 -12.50
CA GLN A 160 -12.78 24.20 -13.77
C GLN A 160 -12.28 23.33 -14.92
N ALA A 161 -13.12 23.18 -15.94
CA ALA A 161 -12.78 22.52 -17.17
C ALA A 161 -11.58 23.24 -17.84
N ALA A 162 -10.52 22.53 -18.11
CA ALA A 162 -9.24 23.15 -18.50
C ALA A 162 -8.73 22.67 -19.87
N GLN A 163 -8.60 21.38 -20.06
CA GLN A 163 -8.13 20.77 -21.31
C GLN A 163 -8.81 19.42 -21.54
N ILE A 164 -8.88 19.00 -22.80
CA ILE A 164 -9.35 17.66 -23.12
C ILE A 164 -8.22 16.66 -22.87
N ILE A 165 -8.51 15.61 -22.12
CA ILE A 165 -7.62 14.47 -21.88
C ILE A 165 -8.33 13.18 -22.33
N THR A 166 -7.64 12.04 -22.19
CA THR A 166 -8.32 10.74 -22.28
C THR A 166 -8.44 10.09 -20.92
N LEU A 167 -9.44 9.25 -20.72
CA LEU A 167 -9.60 8.48 -19.51
C LEU A 167 -8.40 7.53 -19.30
N GLY A 168 -7.88 6.95 -20.38
CA GLY A 168 -6.67 6.11 -20.33
C GLY A 168 -5.45 6.86 -19.83
N PHE A 169 -5.28 8.13 -20.22
CA PHE A 169 -4.23 9.01 -19.69
C PHE A 169 -4.33 9.15 -18.17
N TYR A 170 -5.52 9.46 -17.67
CA TYR A 170 -5.74 9.62 -16.24
C TYR A 170 -5.47 8.31 -15.46
N LEU A 171 -5.99 7.18 -15.95
CA LEU A 171 -5.80 5.89 -15.31
C LEU A 171 -4.36 5.37 -15.38
N ALA A 172 -3.61 5.70 -16.44
CA ALA A 172 -2.18 5.41 -16.52
C ALA A 172 -1.40 6.15 -15.43
N ALA A 173 -1.79 7.39 -15.09
CA ALA A 173 -1.19 8.11 -13.96
C ALA A 173 -1.53 7.46 -12.60
N VAL A 174 -2.74 6.91 -12.45
CA VAL A 174 -3.11 6.13 -11.25
C VAL A 174 -2.25 4.87 -11.14
N ASN A 175 -2.09 4.13 -12.24
CA ASN A 175 -1.26 2.92 -12.26
C ASN A 175 0.22 3.22 -11.94
N GLU A 176 0.73 4.35 -12.43
CA GLU A 176 2.10 4.81 -12.13
C GLU A 176 2.34 4.94 -10.62
N GLN A 177 1.39 5.51 -9.87
CA GLN A 177 1.50 5.64 -8.42
C GLN A 177 1.46 4.27 -7.71
N ILE A 178 0.69 3.31 -8.20
CA ILE A 178 0.66 1.95 -7.64
C ILE A 178 2.03 1.27 -7.82
N LEU A 179 2.61 1.36 -9.02
CA LEU A 179 3.92 0.79 -9.32
C LEU A 179 5.02 1.41 -8.45
N LEU A 180 5.04 2.74 -8.33
CA LEU A 180 6.00 3.46 -7.49
C LEU A 180 5.98 3.01 -6.03
N VAL A 181 4.80 2.79 -5.46
CA VAL A 181 4.68 2.33 -4.06
C VAL A 181 5.15 0.88 -3.93
N MET A 182 4.81 -0.01 -4.88
CA MET A 182 5.30 -1.40 -4.86
C MET A 182 6.83 -1.48 -4.97
N GLU A 183 7.47 -0.59 -5.74
CA GLU A 183 8.94 -0.47 -5.82
C GLU A 183 9.56 0.03 -4.51
N LYS A 184 8.98 1.05 -3.87
CA LYS A 184 9.46 1.53 -2.57
C LYS A 184 9.36 0.45 -1.50
N LEU A 185 8.28 -0.31 -1.48
CA LEU A 185 8.08 -1.40 -0.54
C LEU A 185 9.09 -2.55 -0.73
N LEU A 186 9.70 -2.72 -1.91
CA LEU A 186 10.85 -3.64 -2.10
C LEU A 186 12.03 -3.24 -1.22
N GLY A 187 12.39 -1.96 -1.19
CA GLY A 187 13.46 -1.45 -0.34
C GLY A 187 13.15 -1.62 1.16
N VAL A 188 11.90 -1.37 1.55
CA VAL A 188 11.44 -1.59 2.93
C VAL A 188 11.53 -3.07 3.32
N TYR A 189 11.09 -3.96 2.41
CA TYR A 189 11.21 -5.40 2.62
C TYR A 189 12.67 -5.83 2.81
N ASP A 190 13.58 -5.39 1.96
CA ASP A 190 14.98 -5.78 2.01
C ASP A 190 15.66 -5.29 3.29
N GLU A 191 15.32 -4.10 3.78
CA GLU A 191 15.86 -3.60 5.03
C GLU A 191 15.31 -4.36 6.25
N MET A 192 14.03 -4.70 6.28
CA MET A 192 13.46 -5.48 7.38
C MET A 192 13.84 -6.97 7.33
N ASN A 193 14.25 -7.50 6.17
CA ASN A 193 14.53 -8.93 5.97
C ASN A 193 15.89 -9.37 6.53
N LYS A 194 16.23 -8.90 7.74
CA LYS A 194 17.45 -9.23 8.46
C LYS A 194 17.11 -9.88 9.80
N CYS A 195 17.66 -11.09 10.04
CA CYS A 195 17.30 -11.94 11.17
C CYS A 195 17.82 -11.39 12.50
N PRO A 196 16.97 -11.13 13.50
CA PRO A 196 17.43 -10.72 14.82
C PRO A 196 17.94 -11.88 15.69
N LEU A 197 17.56 -13.14 15.39
CA LEU A 197 17.82 -14.29 16.23
C LEU A 197 19.33 -14.51 16.48
N GLY A 198 19.67 -14.86 17.71
CA GLY A 198 21.05 -14.97 18.18
C GLY A 198 21.69 -13.65 18.65
N ALA A 199 20.86 -12.57 18.72
CA ALA A 199 21.29 -11.31 19.34
C ALA A 199 21.20 -11.36 20.88
N GLY A 200 20.60 -12.39 21.43
CA GLY A 200 20.35 -12.54 22.86
C GLY A 200 19.48 -11.43 23.42
N ALA A 201 19.70 -11.04 24.66
CA ALA A 201 18.93 -9.98 25.29
C ALA A 201 19.17 -8.60 24.64
N MET A 202 20.40 -8.28 24.25
CA MET A 202 20.82 -7.07 23.54
C MET A 202 22.32 -7.03 23.19
N ALA A 203 23.12 -7.90 23.79
CA ALA A 203 24.58 -7.84 23.73
C ALA A 203 25.24 -9.04 23.01
N GLY A 204 24.46 -9.96 22.49
CA GLY A 204 24.87 -11.23 21.91
C GLY A 204 24.74 -12.39 22.89
N GLY A 205 25.06 -13.60 22.45
CA GLY A 205 25.09 -14.82 23.22
C GLY A 205 26.53 -15.23 23.57
N GLU A 206 26.69 -16.24 24.44
CA GLU A 206 27.97 -16.77 24.89
C GLU A 206 28.44 -17.95 24.04
N PHE A 207 27.55 -18.55 23.22
CA PHE A 207 27.88 -19.65 22.32
C PHE A 207 28.09 -19.17 20.88
N GLU A 208 28.82 -19.96 20.09
CA GLU A 208 29.10 -19.70 18.68
C GLU A 208 27.90 -20.05 17.80
N TRP A 209 26.78 -19.30 17.96
CA TRP A 209 25.58 -19.41 17.12
C TRP A 209 25.91 -19.12 15.66
N GLU A 210 25.59 -20.04 14.76
CA GLU A 210 25.73 -19.81 13.32
C GLU A 210 24.56 -18.96 12.78
N ARG A 211 24.59 -17.66 13.10
CA ARG A 211 23.48 -16.73 12.78
C ARG A 211 23.14 -16.65 11.30
N ASN A 212 24.11 -16.83 10.38
CA ASN A 212 23.84 -16.91 8.95
C ASN A 212 22.95 -18.10 8.59
N ARG A 213 23.22 -19.27 9.17
CA ARG A 213 22.43 -20.46 8.98
C ARG A 213 21.02 -20.33 9.57
N MET A 214 20.90 -19.78 10.76
CA MET A 214 19.60 -19.52 11.39
C MET A 214 18.77 -18.56 10.54
N ALA A 215 19.39 -17.49 10.03
CA ALA A 215 18.74 -16.54 9.12
C ALA A 215 18.23 -17.24 7.85
N MET A 216 19.06 -18.02 7.19
CA MET A 216 18.72 -18.78 5.99
C MET A 216 17.53 -19.73 6.25
N LEU A 217 17.54 -20.50 7.33
CA LEU A 217 16.46 -21.46 7.66
C LEU A 217 15.12 -20.75 7.91
N LEU A 218 15.14 -19.55 8.50
CA LEU A 218 13.94 -18.73 8.72
C LEU A 218 13.57 -17.84 7.52
N GLY A 219 14.25 -18.01 6.37
CA GLY A 219 13.97 -17.27 5.15
C GLY A 219 14.36 -15.78 5.19
N PHE A 220 15.30 -15.40 6.04
CA PHE A 220 15.92 -14.08 6.03
C PHE A 220 17.11 -14.04 5.07
N SER A 221 17.44 -12.85 4.55
CA SER A 221 18.59 -12.65 3.67
C SER A 221 19.92 -12.80 4.40
N GLU A 222 19.98 -12.31 5.63
CA GLU A 222 21.18 -12.24 6.47
C GLU A 222 20.80 -12.00 7.95
N PRO A 223 21.71 -12.20 8.91
CA PRO A 223 21.49 -11.77 10.28
C PRO A 223 21.57 -10.24 10.40
N ARG A 224 20.81 -9.64 11.33
CA ARG A 224 21.00 -8.24 11.74
C ARG A 224 22.39 -8.09 12.38
N ASN A 225 23.24 -7.24 11.83
CA ASN A 225 24.65 -7.14 12.20
C ASN A 225 24.91 -6.65 13.63
N HIS A 226 24.01 -5.87 14.22
CA HIS A 226 24.17 -5.32 15.55
C HIS A 226 23.12 -5.86 16.51
N ALA A 227 23.56 -6.53 17.59
CA ALA A 227 22.68 -7.20 18.55
C ALA A 227 21.65 -6.22 19.20
N LEU A 228 22.10 -5.02 19.61
CA LEU A 228 21.20 -4.03 20.19
C LEU A 228 20.12 -3.60 19.17
N ILE A 229 20.50 -3.32 17.93
CA ILE A 229 19.53 -2.94 16.87
C ILE A 229 18.53 -4.07 16.64
N ALA A 230 18.98 -5.32 16.66
CA ALA A 230 18.15 -6.50 16.44
C ALA A 230 16.98 -6.62 17.43
N VAL A 231 17.14 -6.14 18.66
CA VAL A 231 16.11 -6.23 19.70
C VAL A 231 15.40 -4.90 19.99
N ALA A 232 16.09 -3.77 19.78
CA ALA A 232 15.54 -2.45 20.09
C ALA A 232 14.70 -1.85 18.97
N SER A 233 15.08 -2.08 17.70
CA SER A 233 14.42 -1.46 16.57
C SER A 233 13.08 -2.13 16.23
N ARG A 234 12.09 -1.27 15.93
CA ARG A 234 10.83 -1.63 15.29
C ARG A 234 10.59 -0.75 14.05
N ASP A 235 11.67 -0.30 13.43
CA ASP A 235 11.66 0.62 12.28
C ASP A 235 10.82 0.10 11.12
N TRP A 236 10.71 -1.22 10.95
CA TRP A 236 9.89 -1.84 9.93
C TRP A 236 8.41 -1.42 10.01
N THR A 237 7.86 -1.24 11.22
CA THR A 237 6.47 -0.76 11.38
C THR A 237 6.32 0.67 10.91
N LEU A 238 7.31 1.54 11.20
CA LEU A 238 7.33 2.93 10.77
C LEU A 238 7.47 3.05 9.25
N GLN A 239 8.38 2.28 8.66
CA GLN A 239 8.65 2.32 7.21
C GLN A 239 7.44 1.84 6.41
N ILE A 240 6.87 0.68 6.76
CA ILE A 240 5.67 0.16 6.08
C ILE A 240 4.51 1.14 6.25
N SER A 241 4.19 1.54 7.47
CA SER A 241 3.04 2.42 7.73
C SER A 241 3.19 3.78 7.07
N SER A 242 4.40 4.33 6.97
CA SER A 242 4.67 5.57 6.23
C SER A 242 4.32 5.43 4.74
N GLU A 243 4.78 4.37 4.08
CA GLU A 243 4.48 4.16 2.66
C GLU A 243 2.99 3.89 2.43
N LEU A 244 2.33 3.09 3.29
CA LEU A 244 0.89 2.86 3.20
C LEU A 244 0.07 4.13 3.47
N SER A 245 0.51 4.97 4.42
CA SER A 245 -0.09 6.27 4.71
C SER A 245 0.01 7.22 3.52
N ASN A 246 1.20 7.38 2.94
CA ASN A 246 1.43 8.22 1.77
C ASN A 246 0.60 7.76 0.56
N PHE A 247 0.53 6.46 0.34
CA PHE A 247 -0.33 5.91 -0.70
C PHE A 247 -1.82 6.15 -0.40
N GLY A 248 -2.23 6.07 0.88
CA GLY A 248 -3.58 6.43 1.33
C GLY A 248 -3.97 7.86 0.97
N VAL A 249 -3.04 8.83 1.07
CA VAL A 249 -3.26 10.21 0.62
C VAL A 249 -3.55 10.25 -0.88
N PHE A 250 -2.76 9.56 -1.70
CA PHE A 250 -3.01 9.47 -3.14
C PHE A 250 -4.37 8.82 -3.44
N LEU A 251 -4.68 7.69 -2.81
CA LEU A 251 -5.95 6.99 -3.00
C LEU A 251 -7.15 7.87 -2.63
N SER A 252 -7.03 8.68 -1.55
CA SER A 252 -8.10 9.60 -1.16
C SER A 252 -8.40 10.63 -2.24
N ARG A 253 -7.38 11.12 -2.95
CA ARG A 253 -7.53 12.06 -4.08
C ARG A 253 -8.18 11.38 -5.27
N PHE A 254 -7.71 10.20 -5.66
CA PHE A 254 -8.31 9.42 -6.74
C PHE A 254 -9.80 9.13 -6.48
N VAL A 255 -10.13 8.67 -5.29
CA VAL A 255 -11.53 8.38 -4.92
C VAL A 255 -12.38 9.66 -4.84
N THR A 256 -11.79 10.82 -4.51
CA THR A 256 -12.49 12.10 -4.56
C THR A 256 -12.89 12.45 -5.98
N ASP A 257 -12.01 12.20 -6.97
CA ASP A 257 -12.36 12.39 -8.38
C ASP A 257 -13.50 11.43 -8.80
N LEU A 258 -13.46 10.17 -8.37
CA LEU A 258 -14.55 9.22 -8.65
C LEU A 258 -15.88 9.65 -8.01
N ILE A 259 -15.88 10.19 -6.80
CA ILE A 259 -17.08 10.74 -6.14
C ILE A 259 -17.64 11.90 -6.97
N GLN A 260 -16.77 12.80 -7.42
CA GLN A 260 -17.16 13.93 -8.25
C GLN A 260 -17.74 13.47 -9.58
N TRP A 261 -17.07 12.55 -10.28
CA TRP A 261 -17.53 12.02 -11.57
C TRP A 261 -18.85 11.24 -11.47
N GLY A 262 -19.12 10.60 -10.32
CA GLY A 262 -20.37 9.90 -10.04
C GLY A 262 -21.50 10.80 -9.55
N SER A 263 -21.24 12.09 -9.29
CA SER A 263 -22.26 13.01 -8.81
C SER A 263 -23.36 13.29 -9.86
N SER A 264 -24.52 13.76 -9.40
CA SER A 264 -25.66 14.12 -10.25
C SER A 264 -25.36 15.23 -11.26
N GLU A 265 -24.33 16.04 -11.02
CA GLU A 265 -23.92 17.13 -11.90
C GLU A 265 -22.99 16.63 -13.03
N TYR A 266 -22.02 15.78 -12.70
CA TYR A 266 -21.06 15.25 -13.68
C TYR A 266 -21.63 14.08 -14.49
N LYS A 267 -22.14 13.05 -13.82
CA LYS A 267 -22.71 11.85 -14.45
C LYS A 267 -21.75 11.16 -15.45
N PHE A 268 -20.44 11.16 -15.15
CA PHE A 268 -19.44 10.54 -16.02
C PHE A 268 -19.31 9.04 -15.77
N ILE A 269 -19.57 8.61 -14.54
CA ILE A 269 -19.46 7.20 -14.14
C ILE A 269 -20.71 6.71 -13.45
N ASP A 270 -20.92 5.39 -13.54
CA ASP A 270 -21.93 4.66 -12.77
C ASP A 270 -21.35 3.34 -12.25
N LEU A 271 -21.96 2.81 -11.22
CA LEU A 271 -21.67 1.50 -10.63
C LEU A 271 -22.91 0.61 -10.70
N PRO A 272 -22.74 -0.72 -10.79
CA PRO A 272 -23.88 -1.63 -10.73
C PRO A 272 -24.55 -1.58 -9.33
N ASP A 273 -25.80 -2.00 -9.26
CA ASP A 273 -26.64 -1.88 -8.07
C ASP A 273 -26.03 -2.58 -6.84
N GLN A 274 -25.31 -3.69 -7.04
CA GLN A 274 -24.63 -4.43 -5.96
C GLN A 274 -23.50 -3.64 -5.29
N LEU A 275 -23.00 -2.58 -5.92
CA LEU A 275 -21.97 -1.66 -5.36
C LEU A 275 -22.56 -0.29 -5.02
N SER A 276 -23.87 -0.14 -5.15
CA SER A 276 -24.58 1.11 -4.94
C SER A 276 -25.44 1.04 -3.69
N GLY A 277 -25.89 2.20 -3.20
CA GLY A 277 -26.75 2.32 -2.04
C GLY A 277 -28.09 2.97 -2.39
N ILE A 278 -29.13 2.54 -1.72
CA ILE A 278 -30.47 3.11 -1.84
C ILE A 278 -30.65 4.34 -0.92
N SER A 279 -31.64 5.16 -1.21
CA SER A 279 -32.17 6.16 -0.26
C SER A 279 -33.46 5.65 0.36
N SER A 280 -33.56 5.72 1.69
CA SER A 280 -34.78 5.33 2.41
C SER A 280 -35.97 6.26 2.16
N ALA A 281 -35.70 7.51 1.74
CA ALA A 281 -36.73 8.55 1.57
C ALA A 281 -36.92 8.98 0.12
N MET A 282 -35.92 8.81 -0.75
CA MET A 282 -35.92 9.33 -2.12
C MET A 282 -35.71 8.16 -3.11
N PRO A 283 -36.78 7.58 -3.67
CA PRO A 283 -36.68 6.35 -4.47
C PRO A 283 -35.90 6.53 -5.80
N GLN A 284 -35.78 7.75 -6.30
CA GLN A 284 -35.00 8.07 -7.50
C GLN A 284 -33.49 8.20 -7.25
N LYS A 285 -33.05 8.20 -5.99
CA LYS A 285 -31.66 8.48 -5.62
C LYS A 285 -30.83 7.20 -5.53
N LYS A 286 -29.81 7.08 -6.39
CA LYS A 286 -28.76 6.08 -6.35
C LYS A 286 -27.51 6.69 -5.75
N ASN A 287 -26.96 6.08 -4.69
CA ASN A 287 -25.76 6.55 -4.01
C ASN A 287 -24.59 5.60 -4.26
N PHE A 288 -23.37 6.11 -4.11
CA PHE A 288 -22.13 5.33 -4.21
C PHE A 288 -21.35 5.32 -2.87
N PRO A 289 -21.93 4.76 -1.78
CA PRO A 289 -21.28 4.78 -0.46
C PRO A 289 -19.96 4.04 -0.43
N ILE A 290 -19.68 3.16 -1.39
CA ILE A 290 -18.40 2.46 -1.50
C ILE A 290 -17.23 3.44 -1.65
N PHE A 291 -17.38 4.50 -2.43
CA PHE A 291 -16.34 5.54 -2.57
C PHE A 291 -16.07 6.27 -1.25
N GLU A 292 -17.14 6.65 -0.55
CA GLU A 292 -17.02 7.33 0.74
C GLU A 292 -16.34 6.44 1.77
N ARG A 293 -16.66 5.14 1.80
CA ARG A 293 -16.01 4.17 2.69
C ARG A 293 -14.53 3.96 2.35
N ILE A 294 -14.17 3.85 1.07
CA ILE A 294 -12.77 3.75 0.66
C ILE A 294 -12.02 5.01 1.10
N ARG A 295 -12.55 6.20 0.82
CA ARG A 295 -11.93 7.47 1.22
C ARG A 295 -11.80 7.59 2.74
N GLY A 296 -12.82 7.21 3.51
CA GLY A 296 -12.77 7.17 4.97
C GLY A 296 -11.70 6.22 5.51
N LYS A 297 -11.57 5.03 4.92
CA LYS A 297 -10.54 4.05 5.31
C LYS A 297 -9.10 4.58 5.11
N THR A 298 -8.85 5.38 4.08
CA THR A 298 -7.51 5.94 3.84
C THR A 298 -7.05 6.87 4.97
N ALA A 299 -7.96 7.54 5.67
CA ALA A 299 -7.63 8.39 6.82
C ALA A 299 -7.06 7.57 7.99
N HIS A 300 -7.57 6.35 8.22
CA HIS A 300 -7.05 5.47 9.27
C HIS A 300 -5.60 5.04 9.02
N LEU A 301 -5.17 4.93 7.76
CA LEU A 301 -3.77 4.58 7.44
C LEU A 301 -2.79 5.62 8.00
N HIS A 302 -3.15 6.90 7.93
CA HIS A 302 -2.34 7.96 8.53
C HIS A 302 -2.38 7.93 10.06
N ALA A 303 -3.53 7.61 10.65
CA ALA A 303 -3.67 7.47 12.10
C ALA A 303 -2.77 6.35 12.64
N PHE A 304 -2.69 5.20 11.98
CA PHE A 304 -1.78 4.10 12.37
C PHE A 304 -0.31 4.51 12.29
N TYR A 305 0.11 5.19 11.23
CA TYR A 305 1.47 5.71 11.14
C TYR A 305 1.79 6.65 12.31
N SER A 306 0.89 7.57 12.61
CA SER A 306 1.05 8.51 13.73
C SER A 306 1.11 7.78 15.08
N ASP A 307 0.29 6.76 15.29
CA ASP A 307 0.28 5.91 16.48
C ASP A 307 1.62 5.22 16.69
N PHE A 308 2.18 4.56 15.65
CA PHE A 308 3.47 3.90 15.73
C PHE A 308 4.63 4.87 15.99
N VAL A 309 4.60 6.08 15.42
CA VAL A 309 5.58 7.13 15.71
C VAL A 309 5.48 7.57 17.17
N LEU A 310 4.28 7.83 17.66
CA LEU A 310 4.03 8.26 19.03
C LEU A 310 4.43 7.19 20.05
N GLY A 311 4.14 5.91 19.76
CA GLY A 311 4.46 4.80 20.63
C GLY A 311 5.96 4.50 20.75
N GLN A 312 6.75 4.82 19.72
CA GLN A 312 8.21 4.55 19.73
C GLN A 312 9.07 5.76 20.13
N ARG A 313 8.56 6.97 20.00
CA ARG A 313 9.34 8.18 20.33
C ARG A 313 9.64 8.30 21.82
N ASN A 314 10.78 8.92 22.15
CA ASN A 314 11.21 9.21 23.53
C ASN A 314 11.37 7.98 24.42
N THR A 315 11.43 6.79 23.85
CA THR A 315 11.77 5.57 24.56
C THR A 315 13.30 5.37 24.57
N ALA A 316 13.84 4.70 25.59
CA ALA A 316 15.25 4.32 25.57
C ALA A 316 15.52 3.35 24.41
N TYR A 317 16.70 3.45 23.79
CA TYR A 317 17.07 2.58 22.69
C TYR A 317 17.47 1.17 23.19
N SER A 318 16.44 0.40 23.52
CA SER A 318 16.52 -0.96 24.03
C SER A 318 15.22 -1.70 23.76
N ASN A 319 15.13 -2.99 24.13
CA ASN A 319 13.85 -3.72 24.05
C ASN A 319 12.96 -3.34 25.26
N LEU A 320 12.06 -2.41 25.04
CA LEU A 320 11.05 -1.98 26.03
C LEU A 320 9.67 -2.47 25.63
N VAL A 321 8.80 -2.69 26.62
CA VAL A 321 7.41 -3.11 26.39
C VAL A 321 6.67 -2.10 25.53
N GLU A 322 6.87 -0.80 25.74
CA GLU A 322 6.29 0.28 24.92
C GLU A 322 6.61 0.08 23.43
N THR A 323 7.87 -0.23 23.08
CA THR A 323 8.32 -0.40 21.70
C THR A 323 7.96 -1.76 21.12
N SER A 324 8.13 -2.83 21.94
CA SER A 324 8.00 -4.21 21.44
C SER A 324 6.56 -4.74 21.46
N LYS A 325 5.67 -4.14 22.23
CA LYS A 325 4.28 -4.56 22.43
C LYS A 325 3.30 -3.44 22.14
N GLU A 326 3.29 -2.38 22.95
CA GLU A 326 2.27 -1.31 22.89
C GLU A 326 2.26 -0.60 21.52
N ALA A 327 3.41 -0.16 21.02
CA ALA A 327 3.53 0.50 19.72
C ALA A 327 3.14 -0.41 18.53
N GLY A 328 3.06 -1.72 18.73
CA GLY A 328 2.68 -2.69 17.70
C GLY A 328 1.23 -3.16 17.78
N THR A 329 0.45 -2.70 18.74
CA THR A 329 -0.91 -3.19 19.00
C THR A 329 -1.81 -3.12 17.77
N HIS A 330 -1.69 -2.08 16.95
CA HIS A 330 -2.53 -1.86 15.77
C HIS A 330 -1.94 -2.33 14.44
N VAL A 331 -0.81 -3.05 14.45
CA VAL A 331 -0.14 -3.51 13.20
C VAL A 331 -1.06 -4.39 12.35
N ILE A 332 -1.76 -5.34 12.97
CA ILE A 332 -2.75 -6.20 12.27
C ILE A 332 -3.86 -5.36 11.65
N THR A 333 -4.46 -4.47 12.45
CA THR A 333 -5.57 -3.62 12.00
C THR A 333 -5.15 -2.71 10.84
N MET A 334 -3.91 -2.23 10.84
CA MET A 334 -3.33 -1.47 9.72
C MET A 334 -3.31 -2.30 8.43
N PHE A 335 -2.74 -3.50 8.47
CA PHE A 335 -2.68 -4.38 7.30
C PHE A 335 -4.06 -4.78 6.80
N GLU A 336 -4.97 -5.13 7.70
CA GLU A 336 -6.36 -5.47 7.38
C GLU A 336 -7.11 -4.30 6.73
N THR A 337 -6.96 -3.10 7.30
CA THR A 337 -7.56 -1.86 6.77
C THR A 337 -7.04 -1.57 5.38
N PHE A 338 -5.73 -1.68 5.17
CA PHE A 338 -5.12 -1.45 3.85
C PHE A 338 -5.60 -2.48 2.83
N LYS A 339 -5.48 -3.78 3.12
CA LYS A 339 -5.94 -4.85 2.23
C LYS A 339 -7.42 -4.71 1.87
N SER A 340 -8.26 -4.40 2.86
CA SER A 340 -9.69 -4.13 2.64
C SER A 340 -9.91 -2.93 1.71
N THR A 341 -9.14 -1.84 1.89
CA THR A 341 -9.22 -0.65 1.05
C THR A 341 -8.87 -0.98 -0.41
N ILE A 342 -7.78 -1.73 -0.63
CA ILE A 342 -7.34 -2.12 -1.96
C ILE A 342 -8.34 -3.06 -2.65
N ARG A 343 -8.89 -4.06 -1.94
CA ARG A 343 -9.91 -4.96 -2.49
C ARG A 343 -11.19 -4.24 -2.89
N LEU A 344 -11.66 -3.31 -2.05
CA LEU A 344 -12.83 -2.49 -2.37
C LEU A 344 -12.56 -1.61 -3.60
N LEU A 345 -11.38 -0.98 -3.67
CA LEU A 345 -11.01 -0.16 -4.81
C LEU A 345 -10.89 -0.97 -6.09
N LYS A 346 -10.24 -2.14 -6.03
CA LYS A 346 -10.15 -3.07 -7.17
C LYS A 346 -11.54 -3.47 -7.66
N THR A 347 -12.42 -3.91 -6.75
CA THR A 347 -13.80 -4.26 -7.09
C THR A 347 -14.53 -3.09 -7.74
N THR A 348 -14.31 -1.89 -7.26
CA THR A 348 -14.87 -0.67 -7.86
C THR A 348 -14.35 -0.46 -9.27
N VAL A 349 -13.03 -0.48 -9.48
CA VAL A 349 -12.38 -0.28 -10.79
C VAL A 349 -12.86 -1.32 -11.82
N ASP A 350 -12.99 -2.58 -11.41
CA ASP A 350 -13.44 -3.66 -12.28
C ASP A 350 -14.90 -3.52 -12.73
N ASN A 351 -15.69 -2.72 -12.01
CA ASN A 351 -17.14 -2.55 -12.25
C ASN A 351 -17.54 -1.12 -12.63
N LEU A 352 -16.57 -0.20 -12.83
CA LEU A 352 -16.87 1.13 -13.33
C LEU A 352 -17.46 1.07 -14.74
N SER A 353 -18.57 1.73 -14.94
CA SER A 353 -19.10 2.07 -16.26
C SER A 353 -18.99 3.57 -16.53
N PHE A 354 -18.78 3.94 -17.79
CA PHE A 354 -18.53 5.32 -18.19
C PHE A 354 -19.65 5.80 -19.12
N ASN A 355 -20.15 6.99 -18.84
CA ASN A 355 -21.07 7.68 -19.75
C ASN A 355 -20.25 8.44 -20.80
N GLU A 356 -19.76 7.69 -21.79
CA GLU A 356 -18.91 8.20 -22.88
C GLU A 356 -19.54 9.39 -23.59
N LYS A 357 -20.87 9.32 -23.82
CA LYS A 357 -21.60 10.43 -24.45
C LYS A 357 -21.52 11.70 -23.60
N ARG A 358 -21.81 11.61 -22.29
CA ARG A 358 -21.77 12.79 -21.40
C ARG A 358 -20.38 13.40 -21.31
N MET A 359 -19.34 12.56 -21.23
CA MET A 359 -17.95 13.04 -21.23
C MET A 359 -17.62 13.76 -22.54
N LEU A 360 -18.01 13.20 -23.69
CA LEU A 360 -17.81 13.83 -25.00
C LEU A 360 -18.63 15.10 -25.15
N ASP A 361 -19.89 15.11 -24.69
CA ASP A 361 -20.75 16.30 -24.72
C ASP A 361 -20.08 17.48 -24.01
N VAL A 362 -19.52 17.28 -22.80
CA VAL A 362 -18.77 18.32 -22.09
C VAL A 362 -17.54 18.76 -22.89
N CYS A 363 -16.81 17.84 -23.51
CA CYS A 363 -15.66 18.17 -24.34
C CYS A 363 -16.03 19.02 -25.55
N THR A 364 -17.26 18.94 -26.05
CA THR A 364 -17.79 19.70 -27.21
C THR A 364 -18.58 20.95 -26.82
N GLU A 365 -19.06 21.04 -25.58
CA GLU A 365 -19.81 22.19 -25.08
C GLU A 365 -18.89 23.31 -24.57
N GLU A 366 -17.73 22.96 -24.02
CA GLU A 366 -16.78 23.91 -23.42
C GLU A 366 -15.69 24.32 -24.41
N PHE A 367 -15.25 25.58 -24.35
CA PHE A 367 -14.23 26.12 -25.24
C PHE A 367 -12.80 25.74 -24.82
N PHE A 368 -12.47 24.44 -24.77
CA PHE A 368 -11.12 23.95 -24.41
C PHE A 368 -10.01 24.39 -25.35
N GLY A 369 -10.35 24.84 -26.55
CA GLY A 369 -9.41 25.20 -27.61
C GLY A 369 -8.72 26.56 -27.45
N GLY A 370 -9.02 27.35 -26.41
CA GLY A 370 -8.47 28.70 -26.25
C GLY A 370 -6.93 28.77 -26.26
N PHE A 371 -6.28 27.81 -25.60
CA PHE A 371 -4.82 27.68 -25.64
C PHE A 371 -4.30 27.36 -27.05
N SER A 372 -4.94 26.43 -27.76
CA SER A 372 -4.59 26.06 -29.12
C SER A 372 -4.79 27.23 -30.11
N LEU A 373 -5.89 27.99 -29.95
CA LEU A 373 -6.18 29.19 -30.76
C LEU A 373 -5.10 30.26 -30.56
N ALA A 374 -4.71 30.56 -29.33
CA ALA A 374 -3.64 31.53 -29.05
C ALA A 374 -2.31 31.14 -29.71
N ASN A 375 -1.94 29.85 -29.63
CA ASN A 375 -0.74 29.34 -30.31
C ASN A 375 -0.84 29.51 -31.83
N LYS A 376 -1.97 29.15 -32.45
CA LYS A 376 -2.16 29.28 -33.90
C LYS A 376 -2.15 30.73 -34.33
N LEU A 377 -2.75 31.66 -33.58
CA LEU A 377 -2.68 33.10 -33.87
C LEU A 377 -1.24 33.61 -33.85
N THR A 378 -0.44 33.20 -32.88
CA THR A 378 0.98 33.58 -32.84
C THR A 378 1.77 33.03 -34.05
N LEU A 379 1.62 31.75 -34.32
CA LEU A 379 2.39 31.06 -35.34
C LEU A 379 1.99 31.45 -36.77
N SER A 380 0.70 31.61 -37.04
CA SER A 380 0.17 31.89 -38.37
C SER A 380 0.10 33.38 -38.71
N SER A 381 -0.06 34.24 -37.72
CA SER A 381 -0.26 35.70 -37.93
C SER A 381 0.85 36.56 -37.36
N GLY A 382 1.87 35.96 -36.70
CA GLY A 382 2.96 36.70 -36.07
C GLY A 382 2.54 37.58 -34.89
N ILE A 383 1.39 37.30 -34.28
CA ILE A 383 0.87 38.09 -33.15
C ILE A 383 1.61 37.69 -31.88
N PRO A 384 2.14 38.66 -31.09
CA PRO A 384 2.77 38.34 -29.81
C PRO A 384 1.83 37.55 -28.93
N TYR A 385 2.33 36.46 -28.30
CA TYR A 385 1.53 35.45 -27.61
C TYR A 385 0.52 36.03 -26.59
N ARG A 386 0.93 37.03 -25.80
CA ARG A 386 0.04 37.66 -24.82
C ARG A 386 -1.15 38.37 -25.49
N ARG A 387 -0.94 39.02 -26.63
CA ARG A 387 -2.01 39.63 -27.42
C ARG A 387 -2.87 38.56 -28.10
N ALA A 388 -2.27 37.48 -28.58
CA ALA A 388 -2.96 36.34 -29.16
C ALA A 388 -3.90 35.67 -28.10
N GLN A 389 -3.43 35.56 -26.87
CA GLN A 389 -4.23 35.03 -25.75
C GLN A 389 -5.45 35.91 -25.43
N VAL A 390 -5.28 37.24 -25.43
CA VAL A 390 -6.38 38.19 -25.23
C VAL A 390 -7.41 38.06 -26.35
N ILE A 391 -6.97 38.04 -27.62
CA ILE A 391 -7.83 37.89 -28.79
C ILE A 391 -8.58 36.56 -28.76
N ALA A 392 -7.90 35.45 -28.39
CA ALA A 392 -8.56 34.14 -28.24
C ALA A 392 -9.62 34.16 -27.14
N GLY A 393 -9.35 34.82 -26.02
CA GLY A 393 -10.32 35.00 -24.93
C GLY A 393 -11.55 35.81 -25.36
N GLN A 394 -11.33 36.94 -26.03
CA GLN A 394 -12.44 37.77 -26.56
C GLN A 394 -13.27 37.04 -27.62
N TYR A 395 -12.63 36.25 -28.48
CA TYR A 395 -13.35 35.43 -29.44
C TYR A 395 -14.25 34.41 -28.71
N ILE A 396 -13.72 33.70 -27.70
CA ILE A 396 -14.51 32.72 -26.93
C ILE A 396 -15.67 33.42 -26.21
N LEU A 397 -15.45 34.55 -25.56
CA LEU A 397 -16.52 35.34 -24.91
C LEU A 397 -17.62 35.74 -25.92
N LYS A 398 -17.22 36.21 -27.09
CA LYS A 398 -18.17 36.63 -28.12
C LYS A 398 -18.99 35.44 -28.65
N MET A 399 -18.38 34.28 -28.82
CA MET A 399 -19.07 33.04 -29.22
C MET A 399 -20.06 32.59 -28.14
N MET A 400 -19.70 32.65 -26.86
CA MET A 400 -20.58 32.32 -25.74
C MET A 400 -21.77 33.28 -25.64
N GLU A 401 -21.57 34.60 -25.81
CA GLU A 401 -22.63 35.61 -25.80
C GLU A 401 -23.67 35.40 -26.91
N THR A 402 -23.26 34.86 -28.04
CA THR A 402 -24.15 34.53 -29.16
C THR A 402 -24.83 33.16 -29.02
N GLY A 403 -24.52 32.41 -27.95
CA GLY A 403 -25.05 31.06 -27.70
C GLY A 403 -24.46 30.00 -28.63
N PHE A 404 -23.36 30.29 -29.28
CA PHE A 404 -22.65 29.32 -30.11
C PHE A 404 -21.82 28.37 -29.28
N ARG A 405 -21.71 27.14 -29.77
CA ARG A 405 -20.80 26.10 -29.20
C ARG A 405 -19.47 26.10 -29.94
N PRO A 406 -18.41 25.46 -29.40
CA PRO A 406 -17.11 25.36 -30.03
C PRO A 406 -17.10 24.82 -31.47
N GLU A 407 -18.05 23.99 -31.83
CA GLU A 407 -18.22 23.47 -33.19
C GLU A 407 -18.71 24.53 -34.21
N HIS A 408 -19.39 25.58 -33.73
CA HIS A 408 -19.84 26.70 -34.55
C HIS A 408 -18.73 27.74 -34.62
N ILE A 409 -17.89 27.62 -35.62
CA ILE A 409 -16.78 28.58 -35.81
C ILE A 409 -17.26 29.76 -36.66
N ASP A 410 -16.80 30.96 -36.31
CA ASP A 410 -16.95 32.15 -37.11
C ASP A 410 -15.63 32.90 -37.28
N ILE A 411 -15.00 32.72 -38.44
CA ILE A 411 -13.72 33.36 -38.77
C ILE A 411 -13.90 34.88 -38.94
N GLY A 412 -15.08 35.36 -39.29
CA GLY A 412 -15.39 36.80 -39.42
C GLY A 412 -15.32 37.49 -38.06
N ILE A 413 -15.92 36.91 -37.03
CA ILE A 413 -15.84 37.41 -35.64
C ILE A 413 -14.38 37.48 -35.22
N LEU A 414 -13.59 36.41 -35.41
CA LEU A 414 -12.19 36.39 -35.03
C LEU A 414 -11.35 37.47 -35.74
N LYS A 415 -11.56 37.63 -37.03
CA LYS A 415 -10.88 38.68 -37.83
C LYS A 415 -11.34 40.10 -37.41
N GLY A 416 -12.62 40.31 -37.12
CA GLY A 416 -13.14 41.55 -36.57
C GLY A 416 -12.42 41.97 -35.28
N ILE A 417 -12.33 41.04 -34.32
CA ILE A 417 -11.58 41.28 -33.07
C ILE A 417 -10.11 41.62 -33.38
N GLY A 418 -9.46 40.91 -34.31
CA GLY A 418 -8.10 41.25 -34.70
C GLY A 418 -7.96 42.69 -35.21
N LEU A 419 -8.89 43.17 -36.03
CA LEU A 419 -8.92 44.55 -36.56
C LEU A 419 -9.10 45.59 -35.42
N GLU A 420 -9.96 45.34 -34.44
CA GLU A 420 -10.09 46.16 -33.23
C GLU A 420 -8.78 46.37 -32.51
N HIS A 421 -7.90 45.32 -32.50
CA HIS A 421 -6.56 45.38 -31.95
C HIS A 421 -5.49 45.93 -32.93
N GLY A 422 -5.90 46.41 -34.14
CA GLY A 422 -4.95 46.87 -35.17
C GLY A 422 -4.10 45.75 -35.77
N LEU A 423 -4.61 44.50 -35.77
CA LEU A 423 -3.91 43.32 -36.23
C LEU A 423 -4.65 42.58 -37.33
N GLN A 424 -3.91 42.09 -38.32
CA GLN A 424 -4.45 41.25 -39.37
C GLN A 424 -4.29 39.76 -39.03
N ILE A 425 -5.40 39.06 -38.88
CA ILE A 425 -5.41 37.63 -38.61
C ILE A 425 -5.38 36.86 -39.92
N LYS A 426 -4.33 36.04 -40.10
CA LYS A 426 -4.10 35.20 -41.28
C LYS A 426 -4.62 33.77 -41.12
N LEU A 427 -5.30 33.46 -40.02
CA LEU A 427 -5.84 32.13 -39.75
C LEU A 427 -6.94 31.77 -40.75
N THR A 428 -6.94 30.50 -41.22
CA THR A 428 -8.05 29.97 -42.05
C THR A 428 -9.18 29.42 -41.17
N SER A 429 -10.38 29.25 -41.79
CA SER A 429 -11.53 28.60 -41.09
C SER A 429 -11.17 27.19 -40.61
N GLU A 430 -10.41 26.39 -41.38
CA GLU A 430 -10.01 25.04 -41.00
C GLU A 430 -9.04 25.05 -39.80
N GLN A 431 -8.09 26.01 -39.79
CA GLN A 431 -7.21 26.18 -38.66
C GLN A 431 -7.94 26.60 -37.39
N LEU A 432 -8.96 27.46 -37.51
CA LEU A 432 -9.82 27.85 -36.40
C LEU A 432 -10.64 26.64 -35.91
N LYS A 433 -11.27 25.89 -36.83
CA LYS A 433 -12.02 24.67 -36.51
C LYS A 433 -11.13 23.66 -35.75
N SER A 434 -9.93 23.43 -36.25
CA SER A 434 -9.00 22.48 -35.63
C SER A 434 -8.56 22.91 -34.21
N ALA A 435 -8.65 24.18 -33.85
CA ALA A 435 -8.34 24.64 -32.50
C ALA A 435 -9.35 24.12 -31.47
N PHE A 436 -10.59 23.91 -31.86
CA PHE A 436 -11.70 23.46 -31.00
C PHE A 436 -12.11 21.99 -31.22
N ASP A 437 -11.50 21.31 -32.20
CA ASP A 437 -11.76 19.89 -32.44
C ASP A 437 -11.21 19.02 -31.33
N VAL A 438 -12.05 18.10 -30.80
CA VAL A 438 -11.73 17.24 -29.66
C VAL A 438 -10.54 16.34 -29.98
N THR A 439 -10.58 15.64 -31.11
CA THR A 439 -9.53 14.72 -31.53
C THR A 439 -8.21 15.45 -31.74
N HIS A 440 -8.26 16.60 -32.45
CA HIS A 440 -7.08 17.43 -32.68
C HIS A 440 -6.44 17.91 -31.36
N ASN A 441 -7.25 18.30 -30.37
CA ASN A 441 -6.73 18.73 -29.08
C ASN A 441 -6.03 17.62 -28.29
N ILE A 442 -6.38 16.36 -28.50
CA ILE A 442 -5.73 15.18 -27.91
C ILE A 442 -4.47 14.83 -28.72
N GLU A 443 -4.60 14.62 -30.03
CA GLU A 443 -3.54 14.08 -30.88
C GLU A 443 -2.40 15.08 -31.16
N ASN A 444 -2.67 16.38 -31.08
CA ASN A 444 -1.66 17.41 -31.31
C ASN A 444 -0.76 17.73 -30.10
N LYS A 445 -0.89 17.01 -29.01
CA LYS A 445 0.07 17.09 -27.88
C LYS A 445 1.36 16.34 -28.27
N LYS A 446 2.52 16.98 -28.08
CA LYS A 446 3.81 16.47 -28.57
C LYS A 446 4.86 16.28 -27.48
N THR A 447 4.56 16.66 -26.25
CA THR A 447 5.49 16.49 -25.13
C THR A 447 5.40 15.09 -24.59
N ILE A 448 6.53 14.52 -24.17
CA ILE A 448 6.59 13.21 -23.52
C ILE A 448 5.61 13.17 -22.33
N GLY A 449 4.84 12.09 -22.22
CA GLY A 449 3.85 11.92 -21.16
C GLY A 449 2.59 12.76 -21.34
N SER A 450 2.31 13.21 -22.57
CA SER A 450 1.10 13.94 -22.91
C SER A 450 -0.12 13.01 -23.01
N THR A 451 -1.33 13.61 -23.12
CA THR A 451 -2.57 12.85 -23.35
C THR A 451 -2.69 12.25 -24.75
N ASN A 452 -1.70 12.46 -25.63
CA ASN A 452 -1.67 11.84 -26.96
C ASN A 452 -1.70 10.31 -26.82
N PRO A 453 -2.63 9.61 -27.47
CA PRO A 453 -2.75 8.15 -27.36
C PRO A 453 -1.48 7.37 -27.69
N ASN A 454 -0.63 7.88 -28.56
CA ASN A 454 0.65 7.24 -28.88
C ASN A 454 1.65 7.34 -27.71
N ASP A 455 1.74 8.51 -27.06
CA ASP A 455 2.59 8.71 -25.89
C ASP A 455 2.09 7.84 -24.72
N ILE A 456 0.77 7.76 -24.53
CA ILE A 456 0.17 6.92 -23.48
C ILE A 456 0.46 5.44 -23.70
N LYS A 457 0.41 4.95 -24.94
CA LYS A 457 0.77 3.56 -25.25
C LYS A 457 2.22 3.26 -24.90
N ILE A 458 3.14 4.16 -25.26
CA ILE A 458 4.58 4.03 -24.92
C ILE A 458 4.73 3.96 -23.39
N LEU A 459 4.11 4.89 -22.66
CA LEU A 459 4.14 4.90 -21.20
C LEU A 459 3.58 3.60 -20.61
N MET A 460 2.46 3.09 -21.15
CA MET A 460 1.86 1.85 -20.68
C MET A 460 2.73 0.61 -20.98
N ASP A 461 3.43 0.57 -22.09
CA ASP A 461 4.40 -0.49 -22.41
C ASP A 461 5.58 -0.47 -21.42
N GLU A 462 6.03 0.71 -21.01
CA GLU A 462 7.04 0.87 -19.95
C GLU A 462 6.51 0.42 -18.59
N GLN A 463 5.27 0.79 -18.24
CA GLN A 463 4.61 0.34 -17.01
C GLN A 463 4.45 -1.18 -16.97
N GLU A 464 4.12 -1.81 -18.09
CA GLU A 464 4.01 -3.28 -18.17
C GLU A 464 5.37 -3.97 -17.92
N LYS A 465 6.45 -3.42 -18.46
CA LYS A 465 7.82 -3.94 -18.19
C LYS A 465 8.17 -3.79 -16.71
N ARG A 466 7.95 -2.61 -16.12
CA ARG A 466 8.19 -2.36 -14.70
C ARG A 466 7.35 -3.28 -13.82
N TYR A 467 6.06 -3.47 -14.15
CA TYR A 467 5.19 -4.38 -13.43
C TYR A 467 5.78 -5.81 -13.40
N LYS A 468 6.21 -6.33 -14.55
CA LYS A 468 6.82 -7.67 -14.65
C LYS A 468 8.12 -7.80 -13.85
N ASP A 469 8.93 -6.75 -13.81
CA ASP A 469 10.15 -6.72 -12.99
C ASP A 469 9.83 -6.70 -11.50
N ILE A 470 8.88 -5.88 -11.07
CA ILE A 470 8.39 -5.82 -9.69
C ILE A 470 7.82 -7.19 -9.28
N GLU A 471 6.96 -7.78 -10.10
CA GLU A 471 6.36 -9.10 -9.88
C GLU A 471 7.44 -10.16 -9.66
N LYS A 472 8.40 -10.26 -10.58
CA LYS A 472 9.51 -11.20 -10.48
C LYS A 472 10.33 -11.04 -9.20
N GLN A 473 10.58 -9.79 -8.79
CA GLN A 473 11.34 -9.51 -7.57
C GLN A 473 10.58 -9.95 -6.31
N TRP A 474 9.27 -9.72 -6.25
CA TRP A 474 8.42 -10.16 -5.14
C TRP A 474 8.25 -11.68 -5.10
N ASP A 475 8.01 -12.31 -6.23
CA ASP A 475 7.88 -13.77 -6.35
C ASP A 475 9.16 -14.47 -5.87
N LYS A 476 10.34 -13.96 -6.24
CA LYS A 476 11.64 -14.48 -5.77
C LYS A 476 11.75 -14.45 -4.23
N ARG A 477 11.24 -13.39 -3.58
CA ARG A 477 11.28 -13.26 -2.12
C ARG A 477 10.33 -14.24 -1.44
N GLU A 478 9.13 -14.39 -1.98
CA GLU A 478 8.13 -15.34 -1.50
C GLU A 478 8.61 -16.79 -1.65
N GLU A 479 9.15 -17.15 -2.81
CA GLU A 479 9.73 -18.49 -3.07
C GLU A 479 10.90 -18.79 -2.15
N TYR A 480 11.77 -17.81 -1.89
CA TYR A 480 12.89 -17.98 -0.97
C TYR A 480 12.40 -18.32 0.44
N ILE A 481 11.41 -17.61 0.98
CA ILE A 481 10.82 -17.92 2.28
C ILE A 481 10.24 -19.35 2.28
N LYS A 482 9.41 -19.69 1.30
CA LYS A 482 8.77 -21.03 1.21
C LYS A 482 9.81 -22.15 1.19
N LYS A 483 10.86 -22.00 0.38
CA LYS A 483 11.94 -22.96 0.27
C LYS A 483 12.72 -23.10 1.58
N SER A 484 12.99 -21.99 2.27
CA SER A 484 13.75 -21.99 3.53
C SER A 484 12.95 -22.68 4.64
N VAL A 485 11.71 -22.26 4.85
CA VAL A 485 10.84 -22.80 5.91
C VAL A 485 10.51 -24.28 5.68
N SER A 486 10.47 -24.76 4.43
CA SER A 486 10.26 -26.19 4.15
C SER A 486 11.43 -27.11 4.58
N GLN A 487 12.54 -26.56 5.05
CA GLN A 487 13.69 -27.31 5.54
C GLN A 487 13.68 -27.51 7.08
N ILE A 488 12.72 -26.90 7.75
CA ILE A 488 12.51 -26.94 9.20
C ILE A 488 11.40 -27.97 9.53
#